data_c83852080f63123752df68e975f4e4a4
#
_entry.id   c83852080f63123752df68e975f4e4a4
#
_cell.length_a   1.000
_cell.length_b   1.000
_cell.length_c   1.000
_cell.angle_alpha   90.00
_cell.angle_beta   90.00
_cell.angle_gamma   90.00
#
_symmetry.space_group_name_H-M   'P 1'
#
loop_
_entity.id
_entity.type
_entity.pdbx_description
1 polymer ?
#
loop_
_entity_poly.entity_id
_entity_poly.type
_entity_poly.pdbx_seq_one_letter_code
_entity_poly.pdbx_strand_id
1 'polypeptide(L)'
;MLQLSLKLQMIKRLLCMLFIFILSCTKEEIIKEQVYSNTNIDYLTNTKGDIVYNNFMDSDITSSLDFKLVNDINVKEYNNLIVNKSDNHTVFSGERALRFEIREGECSSNLFFDDCSNDRARTELYEYNRVNIEPGMIQSYEYSMFLVSNEYFNPGNDINPYSPLTVVSQIYFDDQGIDGDQKGQFYLVVDHEQNLRIRTHTPFTYNIDKQELIMTDIFDKWITVKMELDTNSNRFRLFLDGSVVFQDIYNFIPEVNIEPQYFLKVGVYNSFMSEAKREYRTQVIYYDNLERFIE
;
A
#
# COMPACT_ATOMS: atom_id res chain seq x y z
N MET A 1 -20.82 -47.21 49.68
CA MET A 1 -20.87 -47.30 48.19
C MET A 1 -21.25 -45.97 47.52
N LEU A 2 -22.16 -45.16 48.02
CA LEU A 2 -22.60 -43.92 47.38
C LEU A 2 -21.48 -42.86 47.26
N GLN A 3 -20.60 -42.70 48.25
CA GLN A 3 -19.50 -41.70 48.22
C GLN A 3 -18.42 -42.02 47.19
N LEU A 4 -18.20 -43.27 46.85
CA LEU A 4 -17.21 -43.68 45.87
C LEU A 4 -17.68 -43.33 44.43
N SER A 5 -19.00 -43.45 44.17
CA SER A 5 -19.62 -43.13 42.90
C SER A 5 -19.57 -41.64 42.60
N LEU A 6 -19.79 -40.77 43.60
CA LEU A 6 -19.73 -39.31 43.40
C LEU A 6 -18.32 -38.82 43.10
N LYS A 7 -17.30 -39.38 43.77
CA LYS A 7 -15.89 -39.03 43.49
C LYS A 7 -15.47 -39.43 42.05
N LEU A 8 -15.94 -40.60 41.58
CA LEU A 8 -15.64 -41.06 40.24
C LEU A 8 -16.29 -40.21 39.15
N GLN A 9 -17.49 -39.70 39.39
CA GLN A 9 -18.17 -38.77 38.48
C GLN A 9 -17.51 -37.38 38.43
N MET A 10 -17.02 -36.86 39.55
CA MET A 10 -16.27 -35.60 39.57
C MET A 10 -14.97 -35.72 38.83
N ILE A 11 -14.22 -36.80 38.96
CA ILE A 11 -12.95 -37.03 38.27
C ILE A 11 -13.18 -37.14 36.76
N LYS A 12 -14.23 -37.82 36.29
CA LYS A 12 -14.59 -37.89 34.87
C LYS A 12 -14.95 -36.51 34.29
N ARG A 13 -15.67 -35.67 35.02
CA ARG A 13 -15.99 -34.30 34.57
C ARG A 13 -14.74 -33.41 34.53
N LEU A 14 -13.83 -33.55 35.48
CA LEU A 14 -12.58 -32.80 35.50
C LEU A 14 -11.65 -33.21 34.32
N LEU A 15 -11.56 -34.51 34.01
CA LEU A 15 -10.81 -35.01 32.86
C LEU A 15 -11.40 -34.55 31.53
N CYS A 16 -12.75 -34.53 31.39
CA CYS A 16 -13.39 -33.99 30.18
C CYS A 16 -13.13 -32.49 29.99
N MET A 17 -13.18 -31.69 31.06
CA MET A 17 -12.84 -30.27 30.97
C MET A 17 -11.36 -30.04 30.62
N LEU A 18 -10.44 -30.84 31.18
CA LEU A 18 -9.02 -30.77 30.85
C LEU A 18 -8.76 -31.13 29.38
N PHE A 19 -9.47 -32.12 28.83
CA PHE A 19 -9.37 -32.51 27.41
C PHE A 19 -9.92 -31.45 26.47
N ILE A 20 -10.96 -30.72 26.85
CA ILE A 20 -11.52 -29.62 26.09
C ILE A 20 -10.55 -28.42 26.07
N PHE A 21 -9.86 -28.15 27.20
CA PHE A 21 -8.84 -27.12 27.29
C PHE A 21 -7.59 -27.44 26.45
N ILE A 22 -7.19 -28.70 26.39
CA ILE A 22 -6.03 -29.13 25.60
C ILE A 22 -6.34 -29.09 24.09
N LEU A 23 -7.60 -29.34 23.69
CA LEU A 23 -8.04 -29.25 22.29
C LEU A 23 -8.32 -27.81 21.80
N SER A 24 -8.52 -26.85 22.72
CA SER A 24 -8.69 -25.44 22.35
C SER A 24 -7.38 -24.65 22.25
N CYS A 25 -6.26 -25.22 22.74
CA CYS A 25 -4.93 -24.57 22.66
C CYS A 25 -4.06 -25.01 21.47
N THR A 26 -4.60 -25.76 20.50
CA THR A 26 -3.81 -26.18 19.31
C THR A 26 -4.51 -25.77 18.01
N LYS A 27 -5.01 -24.56 17.92
CA LYS A 27 -5.07 -23.82 16.69
C LYS A 27 -4.06 -22.68 16.75
N GLU A 28 -2.81 -22.99 17.02
CA GLU A 28 -1.74 -22.28 16.37
C GLU A 28 -1.85 -22.67 14.89
N GLU A 29 -2.39 -21.79 14.11
CA GLU A 29 -2.11 -21.77 12.68
C GLU A 29 -0.60 -21.72 12.59
N ILE A 30 0.01 -22.87 12.26
CA ILE A 30 1.36 -22.90 11.73
C ILE A 30 1.22 -22.13 10.42
N ILE A 31 1.43 -20.81 10.47
CA ILE A 31 1.86 -20.05 9.30
C ILE A 31 3.15 -20.77 8.93
N LYS A 32 3.05 -21.65 7.95
CA LYS A 32 4.23 -22.22 7.33
C LYS A 32 5.00 -21.03 6.82
N GLU A 33 6.06 -20.70 7.52
CA GLU A 33 7.08 -19.80 7.03
C GLU A 33 7.55 -20.42 5.71
N GLN A 34 6.99 -19.93 4.61
CA GLN A 34 7.46 -20.29 3.29
C GLN A 34 8.82 -19.61 3.21
N VAL A 35 9.86 -20.41 3.42
CA VAL A 35 11.23 -20.00 3.11
C VAL A 35 11.27 -19.78 1.60
N TYR A 36 11.09 -18.54 1.19
CA TYR A 36 11.28 -18.15 -0.19
C TYR A 36 12.75 -18.29 -0.52
N SER A 37 13.07 -19.33 -1.28
CA SER A 37 14.40 -19.44 -1.87
C SER A 37 14.52 -18.29 -2.88
N ASN A 38 15.49 -17.40 -2.64
CA ASN A 38 15.86 -16.30 -3.54
C ASN A 38 16.19 -16.84 -4.93
N THR A 39 15.21 -16.95 -5.80
CA THR A 39 15.41 -17.23 -7.20
C THR A 39 15.02 -15.99 -7.99
N ASN A 40 16.05 -15.25 -8.41
CA ASN A 40 16.01 -14.19 -9.41
C ASN A 40 15.11 -13.00 -9.08
N ILE A 41 15.49 -12.23 -8.08
CA ILE A 41 15.04 -10.84 -7.98
C ILE A 41 15.87 -10.06 -9.00
N ASP A 42 15.27 -9.68 -10.11
CA ASP A 42 15.91 -8.82 -11.11
C ASP A 42 15.99 -7.38 -10.57
N TYR A 43 16.99 -7.12 -9.74
CA TYR A 43 17.35 -5.77 -9.37
C TYR A 43 18.25 -5.18 -10.47
N LEU A 44 17.88 -4.06 -11.04
CA LEU A 44 18.81 -3.24 -11.75
C LEU A 44 19.29 -2.13 -10.82
N THR A 45 20.58 -2.05 -10.58
CA THR A 45 21.18 -0.88 -9.93
C THR A 45 21.42 0.21 -10.97
N ASN A 46 20.97 1.43 -10.66
CA ASN A 46 21.31 2.57 -11.50
C ASN A 46 22.81 2.94 -11.34
N THR A 47 23.29 3.90 -12.13
CA THR A 47 24.67 4.38 -12.10
C THR A 47 25.12 4.96 -10.75
N LYS A 48 24.19 5.18 -9.81
CA LYS A 48 24.43 5.64 -8.43
C LYS A 48 24.39 4.51 -7.41
N GLY A 49 24.14 3.26 -7.84
CA GLY A 49 24.03 2.11 -6.95
C GLY A 49 22.65 1.92 -6.29
N ASP A 50 21.67 2.77 -6.61
CA ASP A 50 20.31 2.62 -6.08
C ASP A 50 19.63 1.40 -6.71
N ILE A 51 18.83 0.70 -5.94
CA ILE A 51 17.99 -0.40 -6.44
C ILE A 51 16.86 0.22 -7.24
N VAL A 52 16.76 -0.15 -8.51
CA VAL A 52 15.71 0.28 -9.43
C VAL A 52 14.94 -0.93 -9.90
N TYR A 53 13.64 -0.88 -9.75
CA TYR A 53 12.73 -1.90 -10.24
C TYR A 53 12.32 -1.55 -11.68
N ASN A 54 12.99 -2.13 -12.67
CA ASN A 54 12.65 -1.96 -14.07
C ASN A 54 11.97 -3.22 -14.58
N ASN A 55 10.93 -3.05 -15.42
CA ASN A 55 10.29 -4.13 -16.16
C ASN A 55 9.92 -5.37 -15.30
N PHE A 56 9.34 -5.14 -14.11
CA PHE A 56 8.81 -6.25 -13.33
C PHE A 56 7.53 -6.85 -13.91
N MET A 57 7.03 -6.25 -14.98
CA MET A 57 5.91 -6.74 -15.77
C MET A 57 6.36 -7.81 -16.77
N ASP A 58 5.44 -8.63 -17.20
CA ASP A 58 5.69 -9.59 -18.26
C ASP A 58 6.18 -8.90 -19.53
N SER A 59 7.05 -9.56 -20.26
CA SER A 59 7.93 -9.04 -21.33
C SER A 59 7.27 -8.30 -22.50
N ASP A 60 5.95 -8.20 -22.52
CA ASP A 60 5.20 -7.60 -23.62
C ASP A 60 4.70 -6.18 -23.34
N ILE A 61 4.89 -5.68 -22.10
CA ILE A 61 4.48 -4.34 -21.72
C ILE A 61 5.71 -3.45 -21.60
N THR A 62 5.87 -2.54 -22.54
CA THR A 62 6.87 -1.47 -22.51
C THR A 62 6.47 -0.41 -21.48
N SER A 63 6.42 -0.78 -20.21
CA SER A 63 6.27 0.19 -19.15
C SER A 63 7.48 1.11 -19.15
N SER A 64 7.27 2.39 -19.39
CA SER A 64 8.30 3.42 -19.30
C SER A 64 8.60 3.85 -17.87
N LEU A 65 8.06 3.12 -16.88
CA LEU A 65 8.17 3.45 -15.45
C LEU A 65 9.37 2.77 -14.82
N ASP A 66 10.27 3.58 -14.27
CA ASP A 66 11.33 3.14 -13.39
C ASP A 66 10.95 3.49 -11.95
N PHE A 67 11.06 2.56 -11.05
CA PHE A 67 10.74 2.76 -9.64
C PHE A 67 11.96 2.60 -8.74
N LYS A 68 11.97 3.36 -7.64
CA LYS A 68 12.92 3.24 -6.53
C LYS A 68 12.21 3.05 -5.22
N LEU A 69 12.90 2.43 -4.25
CA LEU A 69 12.44 2.40 -2.87
C LEU A 69 12.38 3.81 -2.28
N VAL A 70 11.32 4.11 -1.54
CA VAL A 70 11.21 5.36 -0.76
C VAL A 70 12.18 5.31 0.41
N ASN A 71 12.24 4.19 1.11
CA ASN A 71 13.16 3.92 2.20
C ASN A 71 13.99 2.67 1.88
N ASP A 72 15.29 2.75 2.03
CA ASP A 72 16.27 1.71 1.68
C ASP A 72 17.05 1.17 2.90
N ILE A 73 16.85 1.76 4.07
CA ILE A 73 17.47 1.35 5.33
C ILE A 73 16.48 0.54 6.16
N ASN A 74 16.93 -0.57 6.75
CA ASN A 74 16.12 -1.53 7.52
C ASN A 74 15.02 -2.24 6.73
N VAL A 75 15.05 -2.20 5.40
CA VAL A 75 14.15 -2.96 4.53
C VAL A 75 14.48 -4.44 4.65
N LYS A 76 13.45 -5.26 4.80
CA LYS A 76 13.60 -6.72 4.83
C LYS A 76 13.39 -7.30 3.44
N GLU A 77 13.96 -8.48 3.20
CA GLU A 77 13.86 -9.14 1.90
C GLU A 77 12.41 -9.35 1.42
N TYR A 78 11.46 -9.53 2.33
CA TYR A 78 10.05 -9.73 2.02
C TYR A 78 9.24 -8.44 1.85
N ASN A 79 9.78 -7.28 2.21
CA ASN A 79 9.01 -6.03 2.14
C ASN A 79 8.60 -5.66 0.72
N ASN A 80 9.46 -5.93 -0.26
CA ASN A 80 9.22 -5.61 -1.66
C ASN A 80 9.73 -6.77 -2.53
N LEU A 81 8.83 -7.49 -3.17
CA LEU A 81 9.17 -8.66 -3.98
C LEU A 81 8.52 -8.58 -5.36
N ILE A 82 9.25 -9.01 -6.38
CA ILE A 82 8.66 -9.51 -7.61
C ILE A 82 8.34 -10.98 -7.36
N VAL A 83 7.08 -11.34 -7.47
CA VAL A 83 6.58 -12.68 -7.19
C VAL A 83 6.03 -13.33 -8.43
N ASN A 84 6.12 -14.67 -8.51
CA ASN A 84 5.63 -15.43 -9.64
C ASN A 84 4.33 -16.15 -9.29
N LYS A 85 3.47 -16.31 -10.26
CA LYS A 85 2.25 -17.12 -10.19
C LYS A 85 2.56 -18.59 -9.89
N SER A 86 3.69 -19.10 -10.40
CA SER A 86 4.17 -20.45 -10.13
C SER A 86 4.43 -20.73 -8.65
N ASP A 87 4.69 -19.70 -7.86
CA ASP A 87 4.98 -19.78 -6.43
C ASP A 87 3.71 -19.59 -5.56
N ASN A 88 2.54 -19.76 -6.17
CA ASN A 88 1.20 -19.60 -5.58
C ASN A 88 0.87 -18.16 -5.13
N HIS A 89 1.52 -17.17 -5.71
CA HIS A 89 1.11 -15.77 -5.54
C HIS A 89 -0.06 -15.42 -6.45
N THR A 90 -0.86 -14.44 -6.03
CA THR A 90 -1.89 -13.85 -6.88
C THR A 90 -1.23 -12.91 -7.89
N VAL A 91 -1.62 -13.04 -9.15
CA VAL A 91 -1.16 -12.23 -10.29
C VAL A 91 -2.39 -11.85 -11.09
N PHE A 92 -2.53 -10.59 -11.48
CA PHE A 92 -3.68 -10.12 -12.26
C PHE A 92 -3.59 -10.60 -13.70
N SER A 93 -2.44 -10.38 -14.32
CA SER A 93 -2.17 -10.82 -15.70
C SER A 93 -0.77 -11.40 -15.81
N GLY A 94 -0.56 -12.27 -16.82
CA GLY A 94 0.76 -12.88 -17.05
C GLY A 94 1.24 -13.78 -15.92
N GLU A 95 2.53 -13.66 -15.55
CA GLU A 95 3.20 -14.58 -14.65
C GLU A 95 3.78 -13.92 -13.40
N ARG A 96 3.83 -12.57 -13.33
CA ARG A 96 4.51 -11.84 -12.25
C ARG A 96 3.66 -10.69 -11.72
N ALA A 97 3.88 -10.35 -10.46
CA ALA A 97 3.32 -9.17 -9.81
C ALA A 97 4.32 -8.59 -8.80
N LEU A 98 4.14 -7.33 -8.44
CA LEU A 98 4.80 -6.75 -7.26
C LEU A 98 4.03 -7.12 -6.00
N ARG A 99 4.75 -7.49 -4.95
CA ARG A 99 4.20 -7.77 -3.63
C ARG A 99 4.89 -6.91 -2.59
N PHE A 100 4.11 -6.20 -1.81
CA PHE A 100 4.55 -5.43 -0.66
C PHE A 100 4.03 -6.08 0.62
N GLU A 101 4.91 -6.19 1.61
CA GLU A 101 4.55 -6.69 2.93
C GLU A 101 5.20 -5.81 4.00
N ILE A 102 4.41 -5.40 4.98
CA ILE A 102 4.89 -4.78 6.21
C ILE A 102 4.32 -5.55 7.39
N ARG A 103 5.17 -5.98 8.30
CA ARG A 103 4.77 -6.75 9.48
C ARG A 103 4.61 -5.85 10.69
N GLU A 104 3.91 -6.36 11.69
CA GLU A 104 3.73 -5.70 12.98
C GLU A 104 5.06 -5.24 13.57
N GLY A 105 5.10 -3.99 14.01
CA GLY A 105 6.30 -3.38 14.62
C GLY A 105 7.44 -3.04 13.67
N GLU A 106 7.25 -3.25 12.36
CA GLU A 106 8.26 -2.87 11.37
C GLU A 106 8.17 -1.41 10.98
N CYS A 107 9.32 -0.84 10.73
CA CYS A 107 9.49 0.47 10.13
C CYS A 107 10.81 0.49 9.34
N SER A 108 10.90 1.40 8.42
CA SER A 108 12.08 1.59 7.57
C SER A 108 12.54 3.04 7.62
N SER A 109 13.70 3.33 7.06
CA SER A 109 14.26 4.68 7.01
C SER A 109 15.06 4.90 5.74
N ASN A 110 15.44 6.13 5.49
CA ASN A 110 16.47 6.50 4.52
C ASN A 110 17.40 7.55 5.17
N LEU A 111 18.35 8.06 4.39
CA LEU A 111 19.32 9.03 4.89
C LEU A 111 18.70 10.34 5.39
N PHE A 112 17.48 10.66 4.98
CA PHE A 112 16.79 11.92 5.28
C PHE A 112 15.59 11.74 6.22
N PHE A 113 14.99 10.56 6.24
CA PHE A 113 13.77 10.28 7.00
C PHE A 113 13.93 8.99 7.79
N ASP A 114 13.59 9.04 9.06
CA ASP A 114 13.47 7.89 9.94
C ASP A 114 11.99 7.71 10.30
N ASP A 115 11.31 6.78 9.60
CA ASP A 115 9.91 6.50 9.87
C ASP A 115 9.70 5.94 11.27
N CYS A 116 10.67 5.19 11.80
CA CYS A 116 10.57 4.59 13.13
C CYS A 116 10.47 5.68 14.23
N SER A 117 11.23 6.75 14.11
CA SER A 117 11.18 7.86 15.07
C SER A 117 10.05 8.86 14.80
N ASN A 118 9.43 8.79 13.62
CA ASN A 118 8.37 9.71 13.18
C ASN A 118 6.97 9.10 13.21
N ASP A 119 6.75 8.03 13.99
CA ASP A 119 5.44 7.38 14.14
C ASP A 119 4.85 6.89 12.81
N ARG A 120 5.69 6.29 11.97
CA ARG A 120 5.37 5.85 10.62
C ARG A 120 5.96 4.48 10.33
N ALA A 121 5.36 3.79 9.35
CA ALA A 121 5.92 2.58 8.77
C ALA A 121 5.58 2.53 7.29
N ARG A 122 6.54 2.19 6.43
CA ARG A 122 6.28 2.09 5.01
C ARG A 122 7.12 1.03 4.32
N THR A 123 6.53 0.52 3.26
CA THR A 123 7.21 -0.18 2.18
C THR A 123 6.59 0.32 0.88
N GLU A 124 7.26 1.23 0.21
CA GLU A 124 6.76 1.92 -0.98
C GLU A 124 7.84 2.03 -2.05
N LEU A 125 7.41 1.97 -3.30
CA LEU A 125 8.15 2.42 -4.46
C LEU A 125 7.64 3.78 -4.92
N TYR A 126 8.52 4.60 -5.45
CA TYR A 126 8.17 5.84 -6.13
C TYR A 126 8.73 5.85 -7.56
N GLU A 127 7.98 6.43 -8.45
CA GLU A 127 8.42 6.66 -9.82
C GLU A 127 9.66 7.55 -9.85
N TYR A 128 10.69 7.12 -10.58
CA TYR A 128 11.97 7.81 -10.65
C TYR A 128 12.12 8.66 -11.93
N ASN A 129 11.70 8.14 -13.08
CA ASN A 129 11.77 8.81 -14.38
C ASN A 129 10.56 9.73 -14.62
N ARG A 130 10.45 10.76 -13.81
CA ARG A 130 9.34 11.70 -13.80
C ARG A 130 9.27 12.53 -15.07
N VAL A 131 8.07 13.02 -15.39
CA VAL A 131 7.81 13.89 -16.54
C VAL A 131 7.21 15.20 -16.04
N ASN A 132 7.65 16.31 -16.63
CA ASN A 132 7.04 17.60 -16.39
C ASN A 132 5.62 17.59 -16.94
N ILE A 133 4.67 18.11 -16.17
CA ILE A 133 3.32 18.31 -16.64
C ILE A 133 3.19 19.70 -17.25
N GLU A 134 2.61 19.77 -18.45
CA GLU A 134 2.47 21.00 -19.21
C GLU A 134 0.99 21.34 -19.45
N PRO A 135 0.66 22.61 -19.76
CA PRO A 135 -0.68 22.98 -20.20
C PRO A 135 -1.07 22.21 -21.46
N GLY A 136 -2.23 21.61 -21.46
CA GLY A 136 -2.73 20.84 -22.59
C GLY A 136 -2.42 19.35 -22.52
N MET A 137 -1.77 18.89 -21.46
CA MET A 137 -1.37 17.49 -21.26
C MET A 137 -2.42 16.75 -20.44
N ILE A 138 -2.62 15.47 -20.76
CA ILE A 138 -3.27 14.50 -19.89
C ILE A 138 -2.23 13.47 -19.47
N GLN A 139 -1.96 13.38 -18.17
CA GLN A 139 -1.11 12.34 -17.59
C GLN A 139 -1.98 11.38 -16.80
N SER A 140 -1.87 10.09 -17.06
CA SER A 140 -2.58 9.09 -16.28
C SER A 140 -1.69 7.94 -15.85
N TYR A 141 -2.05 7.34 -14.72
CA TYR A 141 -1.47 6.13 -14.16
C TYR A 141 -2.54 5.05 -14.07
N GLU A 142 -2.25 3.91 -14.66
CA GLU A 142 -3.12 2.73 -14.59
C GLU A 142 -2.38 1.58 -13.92
N TYR A 143 -3.06 0.85 -13.03
CA TYR A 143 -2.52 -0.33 -12.37
C TYR A 143 -3.65 -1.18 -11.79
N SER A 144 -3.35 -2.44 -11.52
CA SER A 144 -4.22 -3.32 -10.75
C SER A 144 -3.64 -3.51 -9.35
N MET A 145 -4.48 -3.50 -8.31
CA MET A 145 -4.07 -3.77 -6.94
C MET A 145 -4.95 -4.85 -6.31
N PHE A 146 -4.35 -5.63 -5.41
CA PHE A 146 -5.02 -6.67 -4.65
C PHE A 146 -4.60 -6.54 -3.18
N LEU A 147 -5.55 -6.27 -2.30
CA LEU A 147 -5.31 -6.16 -0.87
C LEU A 147 -5.66 -7.50 -0.22
N VAL A 148 -4.72 -8.09 0.48
CA VAL A 148 -4.97 -9.32 1.24
C VAL A 148 -5.73 -8.98 2.50
N SER A 149 -6.86 -9.64 2.73
CA SER A 149 -7.67 -9.41 3.92
C SER A 149 -6.89 -9.75 5.19
N ASN A 150 -7.03 -8.91 6.18
CA ASN A 150 -6.70 -9.19 7.56
C ASN A 150 -7.71 -8.51 8.48
N GLU A 151 -7.75 -8.91 9.73
CA GLU A 151 -8.76 -8.41 10.68
C GLU A 151 -8.66 -6.89 10.91
N TYR A 152 -7.43 -6.33 10.75
CA TYR A 152 -7.15 -4.91 10.99
C TYR A 152 -6.08 -4.40 10.02
N PHE A 153 -6.44 -4.26 8.77
CA PHE A 153 -5.54 -3.65 7.78
C PHE A 153 -5.26 -2.18 8.14
N ASN A 154 -6.30 -1.46 8.55
CA ASN A 154 -6.18 -0.18 9.26
C ASN A 154 -6.86 -0.32 10.64
N PRO A 155 -6.12 -0.27 11.75
CA PRO A 155 -6.67 -0.52 13.09
C PRO A 155 -7.58 0.60 13.61
N GLY A 156 -7.61 1.76 12.96
CA GLY A 156 -8.50 2.87 13.30
C GLY A 156 -8.14 3.61 14.58
N ASN A 157 -8.93 4.65 14.84
CA ASN A 157 -8.90 5.48 16.04
C ASN A 157 -10.34 5.86 16.44
N ASP A 158 -10.66 5.80 17.72
CA ASP A 158 -12.00 6.10 18.22
C ASP A 158 -12.34 7.59 18.21
N ILE A 159 -11.31 8.45 18.18
CA ILE A 159 -11.47 9.91 18.29
C ILE A 159 -11.38 10.56 16.92
N ASN A 160 -10.47 10.09 16.08
CA ASN A 160 -10.20 10.66 14.77
C ASN A 160 -10.34 9.58 13.67
N PRO A 161 -11.47 9.55 12.94
CA PRO A 161 -11.68 8.55 11.89
C PRO A 161 -10.71 8.72 10.69
N TYR A 162 -9.96 9.80 10.64
CA TYR A 162 -8.98 10.09 9.60
C TYR A 162 -7.54 9.73 9.98
N SER A 163 -7.35 9.23 11.19
CA SER A 163 -6.08 8.78 11.74
C SER A 163 -6.29 7.46 12.50
N PRO A 164 -5.40 6.49 12.46
CA PRO A 164 -4.18 6.46 11.65
C PRO A 164 -4.48 6.38 10.15
N LEU A 165 -3.50 6.76 9.34
CA LEU A 165 -3.62 6.74 7.89
C LEU A 165 -2.89 5.52 7.32
N THR A 166 -3.61 4.70 6.53
CA THR A 166 -3.02 3.62 5.73
C THR A 166 -3.17 3.95 4.25
N VAL A 167 -2.10 4.41 3.65
CA VAL A 167 -2.04 4.76 2.22
C VAL A 167 -1.62 3.54 1.43
N VAL A 168 -2.34 3.27 0.34
CA VAL A 168 -2.03 2.16 -0.57
C VAL A 168 -1.48 2.64 -1.90
N SER A 169 -1.82 3.85 -2.33
CA SER A 169 -1.13 4.52 -3.44
C SER A 169 -1.32 6.04 -3.32
N GLN A 170 -0.44 6.79 -3.98
CA GLN A 170 -0.49 8.24 -3.89
C GLN A 170 0.19 8.90 -5.09
N ILE A 171 -0.31 10.06 -5.50
CA ILE A 171 0.35 10.96 -6.43
C ILE A 171 0.97 12.12 -5.66
N TYR A 172 2.24 12.32 -5.86
CA TYR A 172 3.03 13.40 -5.30
C TYR A 172 3.29 14.47 -6.35
N PHE A 173 3.41 15.68 -5.87
CA PHE A 173 3.89 16.83 -6.60
C PHE A 173 5.34 17.14 -6.19
N ASP A 174 6.19 17.45 -7.19
CA ASP A 174 7.56 17.91 -6.99
C ASP A 174 7.72 19.23 -7.75
N ASP A 175 8.10 20.27 -7.04
CA ASP A 175 8.36 21.60 -7.60
C ASP A 175 9.79 21.81 -8.09
N GLN A 176 10.56 20.72 -8.20
CA GLN A 176 11.96 20.72 -8.64
C GLN A 176 12.90 21.58 -7.78
N GLY A 177 12.56 21.79 -6.53
CA GLY A 177 13.46 22.35 -5.53
C GLY A 177 13.35 23.84 -5.26
N ILE A 178 12.26 24.48 -5.64
CA ILE A 178 12.02 25.88 -5.22
C ILE A 178 11.90 25.93 -3.70
N ASP A 179 11.16 24.97 -3.09
CA ASP A 179 11.06 24.80 -1.64
C ASP A 179 11.67 23.47 -1.15
N GLY A 180 12.13 22.60 -2.05
CA GLY A 180 12.65 21.29 -1.73
C GLY A 180 11.60 20.30 -1.19
N ASP A 181 10.34 20.67 -1.16
CA ASP A 181 9.27 19.92 -0.56
C ASP A 181 8.45 19.17 -1.60
N GLN A 182 8.56 17.85 -1.56
CA GLN A 182 7.64 16.97 -2.27
C GLN A 182 6.34 16.86 -1.48
N LYS A 183 5.20 17.17 -2.12
CA LYS A 183 3.89 17.19 -1.46
C LYS A 183 2.96 16.17 -2.09
N GLY A 184 2.42 15.27 -1.29
CA GLY A 184 1.35 14.38 -1.74
C GLY A 184 0.07 15.16 -2.00
N GLN A 185 -0.58 14.86 -3.12
CA GLN A 185 -1.77 15.58 -3.55
C GLN A 185 -3.00 14.69 -3.58
N PHE A 186 -2.86 13.46 -4.02
CA PHE A 186 -3.94 12.49 -4.11
C PHE A 186 -3.51 11.18 -3.45
N TYR A 187 -4.35 10.65 -2.57
CA TYR A 187 -4.05 9.42 -1.83
C TYR A 187 -5.22 8.46 -1.92
N LEU A 188 -4.95 7.22 -2.26
CA LEU A 188 -5.86 6.13 -1.95
C LEU A 188 -5.52 5.60 -0.56
N VAL A 189 -6.51 5.61 0.32
CA VAL A 189 -6.33 5.23 1.72
C VAL A 189 -7.35 4.18 2.11
N VAL A 190 -6.93 3.24 2.94
CA VAL A 190 -7.84 2.32 3.64
C VAL A 190 -8.22 2.95 4.96
N ASP A 191 -9.52 3.15 5.19
CA ASP A 191 -10.02 3.74 6.44
C ASP A 191 -10.18 2.69 7.57
N HIS A 192 -10.59 3.15 8.74
CA HIS A 192 -10.80 2.30 9.92
C HIS A 192 -11.98 1.31 9.77
N GLU A 193 -12.88 1.53 8.83
CA GLU A 193 -13.97 0.62 8.47
C GLU A 193 -13.55 -0.36 7.37
N GLN A 194 -12.26 -0.36 7.01
CA GLN A 194 -11.68 -1.21 5.97
C GLN A 194 -12.23 -0.91 4.56
N ASN A 195 -12.61 0.34 4.31
CA ASN A 195 -13.06 0.81 3.01
C ASN A 195 -11.97 1.62 2.31
N LEU A 196 -12.06 1.70 0.99
CA LEU A 196 -11.19 2.55 0.18
C LEU A 196 -11.77 3.97 0.09
N ARG A 197 -10.92 4.95 0.39
CA ARG A 197 -11.23 6.37 0.23
C ARG A 197 -10.22 7.05 -0.67
N ILE A 198 -10.67 8.09 -1.35
CA ILE A 198 -9.80 9.11 -1.93
C ILE A 198 -9.63 10.25 -0.93
N ARG A 199 -8.38 10.67 -0.70
CA ARG A 199 -8.05 11.90 0.00
C ARG A 199 -7.34 12.82 -0.97
N THR A 200 -7.79 14.07 -1.08
CA THR A 200 -7.12 15.10 -1.86
C THR A 200 -6.61 16.19 -0.94
N HIS A 201 -5.53 16.84 -1.34
CA HIS A 201 -5.02 18.02 -0.68
C HIS A 201 -5.29 19.25 -1.53
N THR A 202 -5.44 20.40 -0.88
CA THR A 202 -5.45 21.68 -1.59
C THR A 202 -4.17 21.78 -2.42
N PRO A 203 -4.25 22.22 -3.68
CA PRO A 203 -3.09 22.25 -4.57
C PRO A 203 -1.84 22.86 -3.91
N PHE A 204 -0.71 22.17 -4.08
CA PHE A 204 0.62 22.57 -3.58
C PHE A 204 0.75 22.76 -2.06
N THR A 205 -0.19 22.22 -1.28
CA THR A 205 -0.19 22.31 0.18
C THR A 205 -0.30 20.91 0.82
N TYR A 206 -0.22 20.85 2.16
CA TYR A 206 -0.54 19.65 2.96
C TYR A 206 -1.95 19.70 3.58
N ASN A 207 -2.75 20.72 3.26
CA ASN A 207 -4.09 20.82 3.81
C ASN A 207 -5.02 19.84 3.11
N ILE A 208 -5.71 19.01 3.88
CA ILE A 208 -6.73 18.11 3.34
C ILE A 208 -7.87 18.96 2.80
N ASP A 209 -8.19 18.76 1.53
CA ASP A 209 -9.33 19.41 0.88
C ASP A 209 -10.57 18.52 0.98
N LYS A 210 -10.44 17.26 0.54
CA LYS A 210 -11.54 16.29 0.55
C LYS A 210 -11.09 14.92 1.00
N GLN A 211 -12.03 14.18 1.57
CA GLN A 211 -11.87 12.75 1.80
C GLN A 211 -13.23 12.08 1.58
N GLU A 212 -13.34 11.27 0.52
CA GLU A 212 -14.58 10.64 0.10
C GLU A 212 -14.46 9.12 0.06
N LEU A 213 -15.52 8.42 0.46
CA LEU A 213 -15.66 6.97 0.30
C LEU A 213 -15.84 6.66 -1.19
N ILE A 214 -15.02 5.77 -1.73
CA ILE A 214 -15.07 5.40 -3.15
C ILE A 214 -15.41 3.92 -3.36
N MET A 215 -15.09 3.06 -2.41
CA MET A 215 -15.38 1.62 -2.53
C MET A 215 -15.42 0.94 -1.15
N THR A 216 -16.36 0.04 -0.98
CA THR A 216 -16.43 -0.94 0.11
C THR A 216 -16.04 -2.32 -0.41
N ASP A 217 -15.81 -3.28 0.50
CA ASP A 217 -15.46 -4.65 0.12
C ASP A 217 -14.25 -4.72 -0.86
N ILE A 218 -13.10 -4.26 -0.36
CA ILE A 218 -11.89 -4.04 -1.18
C ILE A 218 -10.88 -5.19 -1.13
N PHE A 219 -11.08 -6.17 -0.25
CA PHE A 219 -10.11 -7.23 -0.01
C PHE A 219 -10.33 -8.47 -0.86
N ASP A 220 -9.26 -9.24 -1.05
CA ASP A 220 -9.20 -10.53 -1.71
C ASP A 220 -9.75 -10.54 -3.15
N LYS A 221 -9.66 -9.38 -3.80
CA LYS A 221 -9.98 -9.22 -5.22
C LYS A 221 -9.08 -8.19 -5.88
N TRP A 222 -8.87 -8.36 -7.17
CA TRP A 222 -8.18 -7.37 -7.98
C TRP A 222 -9.10 -6.18 -8.26
N ILE A 223 -8.55 -4.98 -8.16
CA ILE A 223 -9.20 -3.70 -8.46
C ILE A 223 -8.30 -2.98 -9.46
N THR A 224 -8.82 -2.64 -10.62
CA THR A 224 -8.10 -1.80 -11.58
C THR A 224 -8.32 -0.34 -11.24
N VAL A 225 -7.23 0.41 -11.10
CA VAL A 225 -7.21 1.82 -10.75
C VAL A 225 -6.65 2.61 -11.92
N LYS A 226 -7.31 3.73 -12.27
CA LYS A 226 -6.72 4.77 -13.12
C LYS A 226 -6.86 6.11 -12.42
N MET A 227 -5.73 6.81 -12.28
CA MET A 227 -5.66 8.19 -11.82
C MET A 227 -5.27 9.08 -12.99
N GLU A 228 -6.09 10.07 -13.30
CA GLU A 228 -5.92 10.93 -14.47
C GLU A 228 -5.83 12.39 -14.06
N LEU A 229 -4.78 13.06 -14.52
CA LEU A 229 -4.51 14.49 -14.34
C LEU A 229 -4.66 15.19 -15.69
N ASP A 230 -5.76 15.87 -15.88
CA ASP A 230 -6.10 16.56 -17.13
C ASP A 230 -5.90 18.08 -16.96
N THR A 231 -4.81 18.60 -17.50
CA THR A 231 -4.48 20.04 -17.44
C THR A 231 -5.31 20.88 -18.39
N ASN A 232 -5.95 20.28 -19.41
CA ASN A 232 -6.84 21.00 -20.32
C ASN A 232 -8.11 21.48 -19.61
N SER A 233 -8.68 20.59 -18.78
CA SER A 233 -9.90 20.88 -18.04
C SER A 233 -9.65 21.21 -16.57
N ASN A 234 -8.40 21.18 -16.10
CA ASN A 234 -8.02 21.29 -14.70
C ASN A 234 -8.81 20.29 -13.85
N ARG A 235 -8.80 19.00 -14.23
CA ARG A 235 -9.56 17.95 -13.54
C ARG A 235 -8.68 16.80 -13.13
N PHE A 236 -8.84 16.39 -11.89
CA PHE A 236 -8.45 15.07 -11.44
C PHE A 236 -9.63 14.11 -11.57
N ARG A 237 -9.39 12.94 -12.14
CA ARG A 237 -10.36 11.84 -12.23
C ARG A 237 -9.78 10.56 -11.68
N LEU A 238 -10.56 9.84 -10.89
CA LEU A 238 -10.24 8.51 -10.40
C LEU A 238 -11.25 7.52 -10.96
N PHE A 239 -10.74 6.46 -11.54
CA PHE A 239 -11.54 5.35 -12.05
C PHE A 239 -11.21 4.09 -11.25
N LEU A 240 -12.22 3.30 -10.91
CA LEU A 240 -12.09 1.94 -10.42
C LEU A 240 -12.86 1.02 -11.36
N ASP A 241 -12.20 -0.06 -11.81
CA ASP A 241 -12.76 -1.03 -12.74
C ASP A 241 -13.42 -0.37 -13.97
N GLY A 242 -12.76 0.66 -14.51
CA GLY A 242 -13.20 1.43 -15.67
C GLY A 242 -14.30 2.46 -15.43
N SER A 243 -14.83 2.57 -14.21
CA SER A 243 -15.90 3.53 -13.86
C SER A 243 -15.32 4.72 -13.10
N VAL A 244 -15.74 5.95 -13.46
CA VAL A 244 -15.38 7.15 -12.70
C VAL A 244 -16.06 7.08 -11.33
N VAL A 245 -15.26 7.02 -10.26
CA VAL A 245 -15.74 6.99 -8.87
C VAL A 245 -15.52 8.31 -8.14
N PHE A 246 -14.61 9.13 -8.64
CA PHE A 246 -14.34 10.48 -8.10
C PHE A 246 -13.85 11.39 -9.22
N GLN A 247 -14.24 12.65 -9.16
CA GLN A 247 -13.68 13.71 -10.00
C GLN A 247 -13.76 15.07 -9.28
N ASP A 248 -12.75 15.89 -9.50
CA ASP A 248 -12.70 17.24 -8.95
C ASP A 248 -11.94 18.20 -9.85
N ILE A 249 -12.19 19.50 -9.65
CA ILE A 249 -11.41 20.57 -10.27
C ILE A 249 -10.14 20.74 -9.47
N TYR A 250 -8.99 20.70 -10.16
CA TYR A 250 -7.69 20.77 -9.51
C TYR A 250 -6.70 21.53 -10.40
N ASN A 251 -6.09 22.58 -9.86
CA ASN A 251 -5.05 23.32 -10.58
C ASN A 251 -3.74 22.56 -10.47
N PHE A 252 -3.27 21.95 -11.57
CA PHE A 252 -2.03 21.16 -11.61
C PHE A 252 -0.78 22.01 -11.85
N ILE A 253 -0.94 23.24 -12.34
CA ILE A 253 0.17 24.11 -12.72
C ILE A 253 0.16 25.31 -11.81
N PRO A 254 1.20 25.46 -10.95
CA PRO A 254 1.29 26.65 -10.10
C PRO A 254 1.53 27.91 -10.93
N GLU A 255 1.15 29.06 -10.37
CA GLU A 255 1.28 30.35 -11.04
C GLU A 255 2.74 30.84 -11.19
N VAL A 256 3.68 30.16 -10.55
CA VAL A 256 5.11 30.47 -10.61
C VAL A 256 5.80 29.68 -11.74
N ASN A 257 6.90 30.21 -12.27
CA ASN A 257 7.71 29.55 -13.32
C ASN A 257 8.44 28.31 -12.76
N ILE A 258 7.70 27.26 -12.46
CA ILE A 258 8.20 25.95 -12.14
C ILE A 258 7.68 24.96 -13.20
N GLU A 259 8.46 23.92 -13.42
CA GLU A 259 8.08 22.79 -14.25
C GLU A 259 7.57 21.67 -13.32
N PRO A 260 6.27 21.64 -12.98
CA PRO A 260 5.75 20.72 -11.99
C PRO A 260 5.84 19.29 -12.48
N GLN A 261 6.24 18.40 -11.60
CA GLN A 261 6.24 16.96 -11.85
C GLN A 261 5.25 16.29 -10.90
N TYR A 262 4.37 15.48 -11.46
CA TYR A 262 3.56 14.56 -10.68
C TYR A 262 4.08 13.14 -10.88
N PHE A 263 4.16 12.38 -9.80
CA PHE A 263 4.68 11.03 -9.83
C PHE A 263 3.94 10.10 -8.90
N LEU A 264 3.86 8.83 -9.30
CA LEU A 264 3.17 7.78 -8.57
C LEU A 264 4.07 7.19 -7.48
N LYS A 265 3.46 6.90 -6.33
CA LYS A 265 3.99 5.98 -5.33
C LYS A 265 2.98 4.86 -5.09
N VAL A 266 3.48 3.64 -4.94
CA VAL A 266 2.68 2.45 -4.64
C VAL A 266 3.32 1.64 -3.52
N GLY A 267 2.51 0.96 -2.74
CA GLY A 267 2.96 0.16 -1.61
C GLY A 267 2.07 0.33 -0.39
N VAL A 268 2.64 0.20 0.80
CA VAL A 268 1.96 0.45 2.07
C VAL A 268 2.68 1.56 2.82
N TYR A 269 1.93 2.58 3.23
CA TYR A 269 2.43 3.63 4.10
C TYR A 269 1.45 3.89 5.24
N ASN A 270 1.90 3.64 6.45
CA ASN A 270 1.18 3.94 7.68
C ASN A 270 1.76 5.18 8.34
N SER A 271 0.89 6.09 8.81
CA SER A 271 1.29 7.27 9.58
C SER A 271 0.37 7.46 10.77
N PHE A 272 0.88 8.14 11.82
CA PHE A 272 0.18 8.32 13.09
C PHE A 272 -0.14 6.99 13.77
N MET A 273 0.82 6.07 13.76
CA MET A 273 0.63 4.70 14.25
C MET A 273 0.36 4.65 15.75
N SER A 274 0.94 5.58 16.53
CA SER A 274 0.68 5.73 17.97
C SER A 274 -0.76 6.12 18.31
N GLU A 275 -1.49 6.68 17.35
CA GLU A 275 -2.90 7.02 17.50
C GLU A 275 -3.83 5.83 17.23
N ALA A 276 -3.28 4.71 16.76
CA ALA A 276 -4.04 3.52 16.44
C ALA A 276 -4.68 2.92 17.69
N LYS A 277 -5.95 2.52 17.58
CA LYS A 277 -6.70 1.84 18.64
C LYS A 277 -6.12 0.48 18.99
N ARG A 278 -5.45 -0.16 18.03
CA ARG A 278 -4.87 -1.49 18.10
C ARG A 278 -3.56 -1.52 17.33
N GLU A 279 -2.77 -2.54 17.57
CA GLU A 279 -1.58 -2.78 16.77
C GLU A 279 -1.93 -3.10 15.31
N TYR A 280 -1.12 -2.61 14.38
CA TYR A 280 -1.19 -2.99 12.98
C TYR A 280 -0.84 -4.47 12.84
N ARG A 281 -1.60 -5.16 12.02
CA ARG A 281 -1.28 -6.53 11.61
C ARG A 281 -0.41 -6.50 10.36
N THR A 282 0.12 -7.66 9.99
CA THR A 282 0.83 -7.81 8.71
C THR A 282 -0.08 -7.38 7.57
N GLN A 283 0.37 -6.39 6.79
CA GLN A 283 -0.34 -5.87 5.63
C GLN A 283 0.37 -6.38 4.38
N VAL A 284 -0.41 -6.91 3.43
CA VAL A 284 0.10 -7.39 2.14
C VAL A 284 -0.74 -6.80 1.02
N ILE A 285 -0.05 -6.20 0.04
CA ILE A 285 -0.67 -5.70 -1.18
C ILE A 285 0.12 -6.22 -2.39
N TYR A 286 -0.61 -6.56 -3.43
CA TYR A 286 -0.03 -6.84 -4.75
C TYR A 286 -0.39 -5.73 -5.73
N TYR A 287 0.54 -5.46 -6.64
CA TYR A 287 0.33 -4.56 -7.77
C TYR A 287 0.75 -5.24 -9.05
N ASP A 288 0.03 -4.92 -10.11
CA ASP A 288 0.25 -5.46 -11.45
C ASP A 288 -0.12 -4.40 -12.50
N ASN A 289 0.38 -4.53 -13.73
CA ASN A 289 0.07 -3.64 -14.85
C ASN A 289 0.28 -2.14 -14.54
N LEU A 290 1.39 -1.81 -13.90
CA LEU A 290 1.72 -0.41 -13.60
C LEU A 290 2.18 0.31 -14.87
N GLU A 291 1.39 1.27 -15.34
CA GLU A 291 1.62 2.01 -16.57
C GLU A 291 1.39 3.51 -16.38
N ARG A 292 2.10 4.32 -17.15
CA ARG A 292 1.86 5.75 -17.30
C ARG A 292 1.55 6.07 -18.75
N PHE A 293 0.51 6.85 -18.97
CA PHE A 293 0.15 7.38 -20.27
C PHE A 293 0.27 8.91 -20.27
N ILE A 294 0.71 9.47 -21.39
CA ILE A 294 0.81 10.91 -21.63
C ILE A 294 0.18 11.19 -22.99
N GLU A 295 -0.82 12.07 -23.00
CA GLU A 295 -1.58 12.49 -24.19
C GLU A 295 -1.58 14.02 -24.35
#